data_3e0774e4002909bc8a9e106e8f2c8551
#
_entry.id   3e0774e4002909bc8a9e106e8f2c8551
#
_cell.length_a   1.000
_cell.length_b   1.000
_cell.length_c   1.000
_cell.angle_alpha   90.00
_cell.angle_beta   90.00
_cell.angle_gamma   90.00
#
_symmetry.space_group_name_H-M   'P 1'
#
loop_
_entity.id
_entity.type
_entity.pdbx_description
1 polymer ?
#
loop_
_entity_poly.entity_id
_entity_poly.type
_entity_poly.pdbx_seq_one_letter_code
_entity_poly.pdbx_strand_id
1 'polypeptide(L)'
;KLRSDIENQKKEVIFMSVTKDSKTGKWMSQIRIKDWTGKEVHKKKRGFSTKKEALQWEKEFIEQSNGSVGMLFKDFVNIYLKDMSHRLKPSTIANKRYMIDTKIIPYFGMMTLNAIKPTDVRHWQNELTSYRGENDQPYSQTYLRTVSNQITAIFNYAVKYYGLKENPCHKAGGMGKKHADE
;
A
#
# COMPACT_ATOMS: atom_id res chain seq x y z
N LYS A 1 23.68 9.38 -6.49
CA LYS A 1 22.97 8.59 -7.53
C LYS A 1 21.71 7.93 -6.99
N LEU A 2 21.73 7.24 -5.83
CA LEU A 2 20.53 6.64 -5.21
C LEU A 2 19.47 7.64 -4.71
N ARG A 3 19.87 8.85 -4.30
CA ARG A 3 18.93 9.91 -3.92
C ARG A 3 18.21 10.52 -5.13
N SER A 4 18.89 10.66 -6.26
CA SER A 4 18.31 11.18 -7.50
C SER A 4 17.27 10.23 -8.10
N ASP A 5 17.45 8.91 -7.92
CA ASP A 5 16.51 7.92 -8.46
C ASP A 5 15.22 7.80 -7.62
N ILE A 6 15.27 8.16 -6.33
CA ILE A 6 14.11 8.20 -5.43
C ILE A 6 13.30 9.51 -5.63
N GLU A 7 13.97 10.62 -5.93
CA GLU A 7 13.28 11.88 -6.26
C GLU A 7 12.56 11.84 -7.61
N ASN A 8 12.97 10.97 -8.53
CA ASN A 8 12.38 10.84 -9.88
C ASN A 8 11.13 9.93 -9.93
N GLN A 9 10.68 9.38 -8.80
CA GLN A 9 9.43 8.58 -8.71
C GLN A 9 8.19 9.40 -8.33
N LYS A 10 8.26 10.73 -8.32
CA LYS A 10 7.06 11.56 -8.23
C LYS A 10 6.24 11.36 -9.50
N LYS A 11 4.96 10.99 -9.36
CA LYS A 11 4.03 10.98 -10.48
C LYS A 11 4.07 12.34 -11.17
N GLU A 12 4.49 12.36 -12.42
CA GLU A 12 4.54 13.57 -13.21
C GLU A 12 3.11 13.98 -13.56
N VAL A 13 2.69 15.14 -13.09
CA VAL A 13 1.40 15.72 -13.48
C VAL A 13 1.55 16.25 -14.90
N ILE A 14 0.90 15.60 -15.86
CA ILE A 14 0.99 15.98 -17.27
C ILE A 14 0.03 17.12 -17.58
N PHE A 15 -1.19 17.08 -17.00
CA PHE A 15 -2.26 18.03 -17.29
C PHE A 15 -3.27 18.08 -16.15
N MET A 16 -3.73 19.30 -15.84
CA MET A 16 -4.82 19.56 -14.90
C MET A 16 -5.74 20.63 -15.48
N SER A 17 -7.05 20.46 -15.36
CA SER A 17 -8.03 21.41 -15.84
C SER A 17 -9.32 21.35 -15.02
N VAL A 18 -9.70 22.49 -14.48
CA VAL A 18 -11.02 22.70 -13.85
C VAL A 18 -11.86 23.57 -14.76
N THR A 19 -12.91 22.98 -15.33
CA THR A 19 -13.80 23.64 -16.30
C THR A 19 -15.26 23.54 -15.87
N LYS A 20 -16.09 24.45 -16.35
CA LYS A 20 -17.54 24.41 -16.14
C LYS A 20 -18.19 23.55 -17.23
N ASP A 21 -19.00 22.57 -16.84
CA ASP A 21 -19.76 21.73 -17.75
C ASP A 21 -20.90 22.57 -18.35
N SER A 22 -20.87 22.76 -19.65
CA SER A 22 -21.86 23.60 -20.38
C SER A 22 -23.29 23.06 -20.30
N LYS A 23 -23.46 21.73 -20.12
CA LYS A 23 -24.78 21.09 -20.06
C LYS A 23 -25.43 21.20 -18.68
N THR A 24 -24.62 21.06 -17.63
CA THR A 24 -25.13 20.97 -16.23
C THR A 24 -24.87 22.24 -15.43
N GLY A 25 -24.05 23.16 -15.94
CA GLY A 25 -23.62 24.37 -15.22
C GLY A 25 -22.71 24.09 -13.99
N LYS A 26 -22.42 22.83 -13.69
CA LYS A 26 -21.57 22.41 -12.58
C LYS A 26 -20.09 22.36 -12.99
N TRP A 27 -19.20 22.40 -11.99
CA TRP A 27 -17.77 22.32 -12.24
C TRP A 27 -17.31 20.86 -12.38
N MET A 28 -16.28 20.64 -13.18
CA MET A 28 -15.61 19.35 -13.34
C MET A 28 -14.09 19.53 -13.31
N SER A 29 -13.40 18.54 -12.80
CA SER A 29 -11.94 18.44 -12.85
C SER A 29 -11.51 17.26 -13.69
N GLN A 30 -10.43 17.44 -14.44
CA GLN A 30 -9.81 16.46 -15.29
C GLN A 30 -8.30 16.47 -15.06
N ILE A 31 -7.74 15.32 -14.68
CA ILE A 31 -6.33 15.16 -14.31
C ILE A 31 -5.73 14.05 -15.16
N ARG A 32 -4.56 14.28 -15.73
CA ARG A 32 -3.67 13.28 -16.30
C ARG A 32 -2.38 13.25 -15.53
N ILE A 33 -2.01 12.09 -15.06
CA ILE A 33 -0.77 11.85 -14.33
C ILE A 33 -0.10 10.60 -14.91
N LYS A 34 1.23 10.57 -14.89
CA LYS A 34 1.96 9.29 -15.03
C LYS A 34 1.98 8.60 -13.69
N ASP A 35 1.59 7.34 -13.67
CA ASP A 35 1.77 6.51 -12.48
C ASP A 35 3.24 6.11 -12.30
N TRP A 36 3.54 5.42 -11.21
CA TRP A 36 4.88 4.94 -10.89
C TRP A 36 5.46 3.95 -11.92
N THR A 37 4.62 3.37 -12.80
CA THR A 37 5.05 2.50 -13.92
C THR A 37 5.35 3.30 -15.19
N GLY A 38 5.12 4.63 -15.18
CA GLY A 38 5.21 5.50 -16.35
C GLY A 38 3.95 5.50 -17.22
N LYS A 39 2.91 4.75 -16.84
CA LYS A 39 1.64 4.68 -17.57
C LYS A 39 0.78 5.91 -17.28
N GLU A 40 0.19 6.48 -18.31
CA GLU A 40 -0.75 7.58 -18.14
C GLU A 40 -2.06 7.11 -17.52
N VAL A 41 -2.45 7.79 -16.44
CA VAL A 41 -3.74 7.61 -15.77
C VAL A 41 -4.56 8.88 -15.95
N HIS A 42 -5.74 8.72 -16.52
CA HIS A 42 -6.69 9.81 -16.73
C HIS A 42 -7.85 9.68 -15.75
N LYS A 43 -8.07 10.72 -14.93
CA LYS A 43 -9.19 10.80 -14.00
C LYS A 43 -10.03 12.06 -14.29
N LYS A 44 -11.35 11.86 -14.31
CA LYS A 44 -12.33 12.93 -14.51
C LYS A 44 -13.42 12.82 -13.45
N LYS A 45 -13.71 13.92 -12.75
CA LYS A 45 -14.81 14.00 -11.79
C LYS A 45 -15.65 15.23 -12.11
N ARG A 46 -16.98 15.05 -12.13
CA ARG A 46 -17.99 16.07 -12.46
C ARG A 46 -18.90 16.31 -11.27
N GLY A 47 -19.64 17.41 -11.31
CA GLY A 47 -20.75 17.64 -10.38
C GLY A 47 -20.41 18.50 -9.18
N PHE A 48 -19.25 19.17 -9.16
CA PHE A 48 -18.91 20.10 -8.10
C PHE A 48 -19.79 21.36 -8.17
N SER A 49 -20.23 21.84 -7.02
CA SER A 49 -21.05 23.05 -6.94
C SER A 49 -20.23 24.32 -7.18
N THR A 50 -18.98 24.31 -6.79
CA THR A 50 -18.07 25.45 -6.93
C THR A 50 -16.74 25.08 -7.58
N LYS A 51 -16.08 26.08 -8.18
CA LYS A 51 -14.69 25.91 -8.68
C LYS A 51 -13.72 25.54 -7.56
N LYS A 52 -13.94 26.10 -6.36
CA LYS A 52 -13.10 25.83 -5.18
C LYS A 52 -13.15 24.35 -4.76
N GLU A 53 -14.32 23.73 -4.76
CA GLU A 53 -14.47 22.30 -4.48
C GLU A 53 -13.76 21.43 -5.52
N ALA A 54 -13.87 21.79 -6.81
CA ALA A 54 -13.18 21.07 -7.88
C ALA A 54 -11.66 21.17 -7.75
N LEU A 55 -11.11 22.36 -7.43
CA LEU A 55 -9.68 22.58 -7.17
C LEU A 55 -9.20 21.86 -5.90
N GLN A 56 -10.02 21.85 -4.85
CA GLN A 56 -9.71 21.13 -3.62
C GLN A 56 -9.60 19.63 -3.86
N TRP A 57 -10.57 19.06 -4.58
CA TRP A 57 -10.52 17.65 -4.97
C TRP A 57 -9.29 17.33 -5.84
N GLU A 58 -8.92 18.21 -6.75
CA GLU A 58 -7.74 18.09 -7.60
C GLU A 58 -6.45 18.02 -6.76
N LYS A 59 -6.32 18.95 -5.79
CA LYS A 59 -5.20 18.99 -4.86
C LYS A 59 -5.14 17.71 -4.00
N GLU A 60 -6.25 17.30 -3.41
CA GLU A 60 -6.34 16.08 -2.61
C GLU A 60 -6.00 14.83 -3.43
N PHE A 61 -6.50 14.75 -4.68
CA PHE A 61 -6.18 13.64 -5.58
C PHE A 61 -4.69 13.59 -5.92
N ILE A 62 -4.04 14.73 -6.14
CA ILE A 62 -2.61 14.81 -6.40
C ILE A 62 -1.80 14.46 -5.15
N GLU A 63 -2.18 14.97 -3.99
CA GLU A 63 -1.53 14.63 -2.72
C GLU A 63 -1.64 13.14 -2.41
N GLN A 64 -2.80 12.54 -2.64
CA GLN A 64 -3.02 11.09 -2.55
C GLN A 64 -2.27 10.30 -3.64
N SER A 65 -2.06 10.91 -4.80
CA SER A 65 -1.37 10.30 -5.94
C SER A 65 0.14 10.51 -5.92
N ASN A 66 0.63 11.61 -5.35
CA ASN A 66 2.05 11.96 -5.25
C ASN A 66 2.83 11.16 -4.21
N GLY A 67 2.11 10.49 -3.28
CA GLY A 67 2.72 9.40 -2.54
C GLY A 67 2.47 8.09 -3.28
N SER A 68 3.50 7.33 -3.53
CA SER A 68 3.42 5.93 -3.99
C SER A 68 2.50 5.04 -3.11
N VAL A 69 1.98 5.58 -2.04
CA VAL A 69 1.03 4.97 -1.09
C VAL A 69 -0.39 4.78 -1.64
N GLY A 70 -0.76 5.41 -2.77
CA GLY A 70 -2.03 5.16 -3.47
C GLY A 70 -2.03 3.94 -4.40
N MET A 71 -0.90 3.24 -4.53
CA MET A 71 -0.82 1.99 -5.30
C MET A 71 -1.42 0.81 -4.54
N LEU A 72 -1.76 -0.25 -5.26
CA LEU A 72 -2.20 -1.50 -4.64
C LEU A 72 -1.06 -2.10 -3.80
N PHE A 73 -1.40 -2.69 -2.69
CA PHE A 73 -0.43 -3.33 -1.78
C PHE A 73 0.42 -4.38 -2.50
N LYS A 74 -0.19 -5.22 -3.37
CA LYS A 74 0.54 -6.22 -4.17
C LYS A 74 1.63 -5.61 -5.05
N ASP A 75 1.36 -4.43 -5.65
CA ASP A 75 2.32 -3.76 -6.53
C ASP A 75 3.46 -3.16 -5.70
N PHE A 76 3.14 -2.60 -4.53
CA PHE A 76 4.15 -2.12 -3.59
C PHE A 76 5.05 -3.24 -3.06
N VAL A 77 4.49 -4.42 -2.78
CA VAL A 77 5.28 -5.61 -2.37
C VAL A 77 6.31 -5.98 -3.42
N ASN A 78 5.97 -5.90 -4.72
CA ASN A 78 6.93 -6.18 -5.79
C ASN A 78 8.10 -5.19 -5.78
N ILE A 79 7.84 -3.90 -5.55
CA ILE A 79 8.89 -2.88 -5.40
C ILE A 79 9.77 -3.18 -4.19
N TYR A 80 9.16 -3.46 -3.05
CA TYR A 80 9.86 -3.83 -1.81
C TYR A 80 10.77 -5.04 -2.01
N LEU A 81 10.24 -6.13 -2.58
CA LEU A 81 11.02 -7.36 -2.79
C LEU A 81 12.13 -7.17 -3.82
N LYS A 82 11.92 -6.36 -4.85
CA LYS A 82 12.95 -6.01 -5.83
C LYS A 82 14.11 -5.26 -5.17
N ASP A 83 13.83 -4.27 -4.32
CA ASP A 83 14.89 -3.56 -3.58
C ASP A 83 15.60 -4.49 -2.59
N MET A 84 14.86 -5.31 -1.85
CA MET A 84 15.43 -6.27 -0.90
C MET A 84 16.30 -7.34 -1.57
N SER A 85 16.04 -7.69 -2.83
CA SER A 85 16.85 -8.67 -3.57
C SER A 85 18.30 -8.23 -3.78
N HIS A 86 18.58 -6.92 -3.73
CA HIS A 86 19.94 -6.39 -3.79
C HIS A 86 20.70 -6.49 -2.45
N ARG A 87 20.01 -6.81 -1.35
CA ARG A 87 20.53 -6.76 0.01
C ARG A 87 20.50 -8.10 0.72
N LEU A 88 19.64 -9.01 0.29
CA LEU A 88 19.39 -10.29 0.94
C LEU A 88 19.76 -11.45 0.01
N LYS A 89 20.10 -12.59 0.62
CA LYS A 89 20.38 -13.83 -0.12
C LYS A 89 19.15 -14.31 -0.89
N PRO A 90 19.31 -14.93 -2.07
CA PRO A 90 18.20 -15.42 -2.88
C PRO A 90 17.23 -16.34 -2.11
N SER A 91 17.73 -17.24 -1.27
CA SER A 91 16.90 -18.12 -0.43
C SER A 91 16.04 -17.35 0.58
N THR A 92 16.58 -16.26 1.16
CA THR A 92 15.82 -15.40 2.07
C THR A 92 14.70 -14.69 1.34
N ILE A 93 14.96 -14.19 0.11
CA ILE A 93 13.94 -13.54 -0.73
C ILE A 93 12.85 -14.54 -1.12
N ALA A 94 13.21 -15.77 -1.50
CA ALA A 94 12.25 -16.81 -1.85
C ALA A 94 11.31 -17.13 -0.67
N ASN A 95 11.86 -17.30 0.53
CA ASN A 95 11.07 -17.55 1.74
C ASN A 95 10.17 -16.35 2.10
N LYS A 96 10.69 -15.11 1.99
CA LYS A 96 9.88 -13.90 2.18
C LYS A 96 8.71 -13.86 1.19
N ARG A 97 8.99 -14.04 -0.10
CA ARG A 97 7.99 -14.05 -1.17
C ARG A 97 6.92 -15.09 -0.89
N TYR A 98 7.31 -16.33 -0.59
CA TYR A 98 6.35 -17.39 -0.28
C TYR A 98 5.38 -17.02 0.85
N MET A 99 5.89 -16.52 1.98
CA MET A 99 5.04 -16.09 3.11
C MET A 99 4.13 -14.92 2.73
N ILE A 100 4.67 -13.96 2.00
CA ILE A 100 3.91 -12.77 1.57
C ILE A 100 2.79 -13.18 0.61
N ASP A 101 3.11 -13.96 -0.42
CA ASP A 101 2.16 -14.36 -1.46
C ASP A 101 1.05 -15.29 -0.92
N THR A 102 1.37 -16.14 0.07
CA THR A 102 0.41 -17.11 0.62
C THR A 102 -0.41 -16.59 1.81
N LYS A 103 0.11 -15.61 2.58
CA LYS A 103 -0.53 -15.19 3.85
C LYS A 103 -0.91 -13.71 3.90
N ILE A 104 -0.30 -12.87 3.08
CA ILE A 104 -0.49 -11.41 3.15
C ILE A 104 -1.24 -10.90 1.91
N ILE A 105 -0.78 -11.26 0.72
CA ILE A 105 -1.39 -10.82 -0.55
C ILE A 105 -2.86 -11.23 -0.69
N PRO A 106 -3.31 -12.43 -0.31
CA PRO A 106 -4.73 -12.80 -0.43
C PRO A 106 -5.67 -11.85 0.33
N TYR A 107 -5.20 -11.26 1.43
CA TYR A 107 -6.00 -10.33 2.23
C TYR A 107 -5.82 -8.87 1.79
N PHE A 108 -4.57 -8.41 1.67
CA PHE A 108 -4.27 -6.98 1.45
C PHE A 108 -3.98 -6.60 0.00
N GLY A 109 -3.74 -7.57 -0.88
CA GLY A 109 -3.18 -7.32 -2.22
C GLY A 109 -3.98 -6.35 -3.08
N MET A 110 -5.31 -6.36 -2.97
CA MET A 110 -6.19 -5.48 -3.73
C MET A 110 -6.53 -4.17 -3.02
N MET A 111 -6.08 -3.97 -1.78
CA MET A 111 -6.23 -2.72 -1.05
C MET A 111 -5.13 -1.74 -1.46
N THR A 112 -5.45 -0.45 -1.46
CA THR A 112 -4.40 0.57 -1.62
C THR A 112 -3.62 0.72 -0.31
N LEU A 113 -2.32 0.92 -0.41
CA LEU A 113 -1.42 0.94 0.74
C LEU A 113 -1.84 1.94 1.83
N ASN A 114 -2.34 3.13 1.43
CA ASN A 114 -2.82 4.17 2.35
C ASN A 114 -4.22 3.91 2.93
N ALA A 115 -4.97 2.99 2.37
CA ALA A 115 -6.31 2.64 2.87
C ALA A 115 -6.27 1.57 3.95
N ILE A 116 -5.16 0.84 4.09
CA ILE A 116 -5.01 -0.22 5.09
C ILE A 116 -4.91 0.40 6.48
N LYS A 117 -5.87 0.05 7.34
CA LYS A 117 -6.01 0.56 8.71
C LYS A 117 -5.51 -0.46 9.74
N PRO A 118 -5.21 -0.04 10.97
CA PRO A 118 -4.90 -0.96 12.07
C PRO A 118 -5.98 -2.01 12.33
N THR A 119 -7.25 -1.67 12.09
CA THR A 119 -8.39 -2.59 12.17
C THR A 119 -8.29 -3.73 11.17
N ASP A 120 -7.89 -3.44 9.92
CA ASP A 120 -7.75 -4.45 8.87
C ASP A 120 -6.62 -5.42 9.21
N VAL A 121 -5.51 -4.89 9.73
CA VAL A 121 -4.39 -5.69 10.24
C VAL A 121 -4.85 -6.59 11.38
N ARG A 122 -5.67 -6.08 12.30
CA ARG A 122 -6.19 -6.85 13.43
C ARG A 122 -7.14 -7.97 13.01
N HIS A 123 -8.02 -7.69 12.03
CA HIS A 123 -8.90 -8.71 11.44
C HIS A 123 -8.09 -9.84 10.79
N TRP A 124 -7.13 -9.49 9.96
CA TRP A 124 -6.22 -10.45 9.34
C TRP A 124 -5.43 -11.30 10.38
N GLN A 125 -4.93 -10.68 11.45
CA GLN A 125 -4.27 -11.40 12.55
C GLN A 125 -5.22 -12.40 13.20
N ASN A 126 -6.47 -12.01 13.45
CA ASN A 126 -7.47 -12.89 14.04
C ASN A 126 -7.78 -14.09 13.14
N GLU A 127 -7.92 -13.89 11.82
CA GLU A 127 -8.12 -14.97 10.84
C GLU A 127 -6.96 -15.96 10.88
N LEU A 128 -5.70 -15.50 10.85
CA LEU A 128 -4.54 -16.39 10.91
C LEU A 128 -4.42 -17.11 12.25
N THR A 129 -4.76 -16.45 13.35
CA THR A 129 -4.70 -17.06 14.69
C THR A 129 -5.79 -18.12 14.88
N SER A 130 -6.96 -17.89 14.28
CA SER A 130 -8.11 -18.81 14.33
C SER A 130 -8.01 -19.93 13.30
N TYR A 131 -7.06 -19.85 12.36
CA TYR A 131 -6.90 -20.88 11.32
C TYR A 131 -6.57 -22.23 11.94
N ARG A 132 -7.22 -23.28 11.40
CA ARG A 132 -6.93 -24.68 11.70
C ARG A 132 -6.64 -25.41 10.39
N GLY A 133 -5.54 -26.13 10.35
CA GLY A 133 -5.17 -26.98 9.22
C GLY A 133 -5.98 -28.27 9.15
N GLU A 134 -5.65 -29.15 8.20
CA GLU A 134 -6.35 -30.41 7.97
C GLU A 134 -6.40 -31.32 9.23
N ASN A 135 -5.41 -31.20 10.11
CA ASN A 135 -5.34 -31.97 11.37
C ASN A 135 -5.82 -31.15 12.59
N ASP A 136 -6.66 -30.13 12.38
CA ASP A 136 -7.11 -29.20 13.44
C ASP A 136 -5.99 -28.48 14.20
N GLN A 137 -4.80 -28.40 13.60
CA GLN A 137 -3.64 -27.76 14.21
C GLN A 137 -3.58 -26.26 13.87
N PRO A 138 -3.39 -25.39 14.86
CA PRO A 138 -3.16 -23.97 14.62
C PRO A 138 -1.76 -23.73 14.06
N TYR A 139 -1.55 -22.54 13.46
CA TYR A 139 -0.18 -22.10 13.20
C TYR A 139 0.61 -21.93 14.49
N SER A 140 1.89 -22.34 14.46
CA SER A 140 2.77 -22.14 15.62
C SER A 140 2.95 -20.64 15.93
N GLN A 141 3.14 -20.29 17.19
CA GLN A 141 3.35 -18.91 17.64
C GLN A 141 4.56 -18.25 16.94
N THR A 142 5.64 -19.01 16.74
CA THR A 142 6.83 -18.55 16.04
C THR A 142 6.56 -18.25 14.56
N TYR A 143 5.74 -19.09 13.91
CA TYR A 143 5.33 -18.87 12.52
C TYR A 143 4.46 -17.62 12.39
N LEU A 144 3.44 -17.47 13.23
CA LEU A 144 2.57 -16.29 13.27
C LEU A 144 3.38 -15.00 13.45
N ARG A 145 4.35 -15.03 14.38
CA ARG A 145 5.25 -13.90 14.57
C ARG A 145 6.09 -13.61 13.34
N THR A 146 6.62 -14.63 12.67
CA THR A 146 7.41 -14.46 11.46
C THR A 146 6.59 -13.81 10.34
N VAL A 147 5.35 -14.26 10.13
CA VAL A 147 4.44 -13.66 9.15
C VAL A 147 4.11 -12.22 9.51
N SER A 148 3.82 -11.94 10.79
CA SER A 148 3.57 -10.57 11.30
C SER A 148 4.76 -9.63 11.05
N ASN A 149 5.98 -10.14 11.23
CA ASN A 149 7.19 -9.37 10.97
C ASN A 149 7.36 -9.03 9.48
N GLN A 150 6.88 -9.88 8.54
CA GLN A 150 6.95 -9.56 7.11
C GLN A 150 6.10 -8.34 6.76
N ILE A 151 4.84 -8.31 7.17
CA ILE A 151 3.96 -7.17 6.85
C ILE A 151 4.44 -5.90 7.56
N THR A 152 4.90 -6.00 8.80
CA THR A 152 5.48 -4.87 9.55
C THR A 152 6.69 -4.29 8.83
N ALA A 153 7.57 -5.13 8.28
CA ALA A 153 8.74 -4.68 7.52
C ALA A 153 8.35 -3.97 6.21
N ILE A 154 7.33 -4.44 5.50
CA ILE A 154 6.82 -3.80 4.29
C ILE A 154 6.29 -2.39 4.61
N PHE A 155 5.47 -2.25 5.66
CA PHE A 155 4.94 -0.95 6.07
C PHE A 155 6.02 -0.01 6.62
N ASN A 156 7.01 -0.51 7.37
CA ASN A 156 8.17 0.29 7.79
C ASN A 156 8.95 0.83 6.59
N TYR A 157 9.11 0.00 5.55
CA TYR A 157 9.74 0.43 4.30
C TYR A 157 8.91 1.51 3.61
N ALA A 158 7.57 1.38 3.59
CA ALA A 158 6.67 2.39 3.05
C ALA A 158 6.74 3.72 3.79
N VAL A 159 6.78 3.68 5.13
CA VAL A 159 6.95 4.88 5.97
C VAL A 159 8.29 5.56 5.70
N LYS A 160 9.37 4.76 5.65
CA LYS A 160 10.74 5.29 5.54
C LYS A 160 11.04 5.91 4.18
N TYR A 161 10.54 5.32 3.10
CA TYR A 161 10.96 5.65 1.73
C TYR A 161 9.85 6.18 0.82
N TYR A 162 8.58 5.96 1.17
CA TYR A 162 7.46 6.24 0.27
C TYR A 162 6.39 7.16 0.88
N GLY A 163 6.67 7.79 2.01
CA GLY A 163 5.84 8.84 2.58
C GLY A 163 4.52 8.35 3.20
N LEU A 164 4.41 7.06 3.52
CA LEU A 164 3.30 6.59 4.36
C LEU A 164 3.42 7.25 5.74
N LYS A 165 2.31 7.82 6.25
CA LYS A 165 2.34 8.61 7.51
C LYS A 165 2.74 7.78 8.72
N GLU A 166 2.19 6.56 8.81
CA GLU A 166 2.44 5.66 9.94
C GLU A 166 2.28 4.20 9.51
N ASN A 167 2.93 3.30 10.25
CA ASN A 167 2.76 1.87 10.04
C ASN A 167 1.52 1.36 10.80
N PRO A 168 0.48 0.86 10.12
CA PRO A 168 -0.74 0.39 10.76
C PRO A 168 -0.51 -0.82 11.69
N CYS A 169 0.56 -1.60 11.46
CA CYS A 169 0.91 -2.74 12.31
C CYS A 169 1.34 -2.33 13.72
N HIS A 170 1.89 -1.12 13.91
CA HIS A 170 2.30 -0.66 15.24
C HIS A 170 1.11 -0.47 16.17
N LYS A 171 -0.01 0.08 15.67
CA LYS A 171 -1.26 0.25 16.45
C LYS A 171 -2.03 -1.07 16.59
N ALA A 172 -1.97 -1.94 15.58
CA ALA A 172 -2.61 -3.25 15.65
C ALA A 172 -1.92 -4.18 16.66
N GLY A 173 -0.64 -3.96 16.93
CA GLY A 173 0.19 -4.84 17.76
C GLY A 173 0.74 -6.04 16.99
N GLY A 174 1.64 -6.78 17.63
CA GLY A 174 2.23 -7.99 17.06
C GLY A 174 1.30 -9.20 17.14
N MET A 175 1.63 -10.24 16.38
CA MET A 175 0.98 -11.54 16.40
C MET A 175 2.04 -12.62 16.70
N GLY A 176 1.65 -13.59 17.49
CA GLY A 176 2.53 -14.70 17.89
C GLY A 176 3.59 -14.34 18.94
N LYS A 177 4.22 -15.36 19.53
CA LYS A 177 5.23 -15.23 20.58
C LYS A 177 6.64 -15.55 20.07
N LYS A 178 7.67 -15.08 20.76
CA LYS A 178 9.08 -15.33 20.40
C LYS A 178 9.49 -16.77 20.69
N HIS A 179 9.00 -17.32 21.79
CA HIS A 179 9.21 -18.71 22.19
C HIS A 179 7.85 -19.40 22.30
N ALA A 180 7.78 -20.68 21.96
CA ALA A 180 6.66 -21.51 22.33
C ALA A 180 6.62 -21.56 23.87
N ASP A 181 5.45 -21.36 24.46
CA ASP A 181 5.28 -21.70 25.86
C ASP A 181 5.43 -23.22 25.97
N GLU A 182 6.34 -23.70 26.82
CA GLU A 182 6.47 -25.11 27.17
C GLU A 182 5.22 -25.57 27.92
#